data_439ecb7f24804a3409ad2ef8083fb611
#
_entry.id   439ecb7f24804a3409ad2ef8083fb611
#
_cell.length_a   1.000
_cell.length_b   1.000
_cell.length_c   1.000
_cell.angle_alpha   90.00
_cell.angle_beta   90.00
_cell.angle_gamma   90.00
#
_symmetry.space_group_name_H-M   'P 1'
#
loop_
_entity.id
_entity.type
_entity.pdbx_description
1 polymer ?
#
loop_
_entity_poly.entity_id
_entity_poly.type
_entity_poly.pdbx_seq_one_letter_code
_entity_poly.pdbx_strand_id
1 'polypeptide(L)'
;MPRKLYTLAYPTLALADREFINRIRNEHDLPYRDVVKPHFTMVFSCDQVEDQDYQSHVREISREAVPITFHCRYAMLGADDEVPLAYVFLVPDEGFSALSLLHDRLYTGLLASKLRLDLEFIPHITIATLEDRAFAKGLCDRLNDGGFSVAGSVDSLTVGALEANRIQDIATFPLGR
;
A
#
# COMPACT_ATOMS: atom_id res chain seq x y z
N MET A 1 21.73 6.45 12.27
CA MET A 1 20.57 5.64 12.71
C MET A 1 20.13 4.79 11.55
N PRO A 2 19.76 3.52 11.72
CA PRO A 2 19.24 2.73 10.64
C PRO A 2 17.98 3.41 10.07
N ARG A 3 17.86 3.40 8.74
CA ARG A 3 16.72 3.98 8.05
C ARG A 3 15.46 3.14 8.30
N LYS A 4 14.29 3.76 8.30
CA LYS A 4 13.04 3.03 8.29
C LYS A 4 12.75 2.61 6.84
N LEU A 5 12.79 1.30 6.59
CA LEU A 5 12.55 0.71 5.29
C LEU A 5 11.10 0.25 5.17
N TYR A 6 10.57 0.35 3.96
CA TYR A 6 9.23 -0.10 3.59
C TYR A 6 9.34 -0.99 2.35
N THR A 7 8.41 -1.91 2.19
CA THR A 7 8.19 -2.56 0.88
C THR A 7 6.81 -2.18 0.37
N LEU A 8 6.79 -1.55 -0.78
CA LEU A 8 5.60 -1.02 -1.42
C LEU A 8 5.37 -1.73 -2.76
N ALA A 9 4.12 -1.94 -3.11
CA ALA A 9 3.73 -2.37 -4.45
C ALA A 9 3.00 -1.21 -5.13
N TYR A 10 3.66 -0.56 -6.10
CA TYR A 10 3.04 0.45 -6.94
C TYR A 10 2.27 -0.24 -8.07
N PRO A 11 0.93 -0.06 -8.14
CA PRO A 11 0.16 -0.76 -9.14
C PRO A 11 0.37 -0.18 -10.54
N THR A 12 0.41 -1.07 -11.52
CA THR A 12 0.25 -0.73 -12.93
C THR A 12 -1.24 -0.54 -13.21
N LEU A 13 -1.65 0.66 -13.57
CA LEU A 13 -3.03 1.07 -13.77
C LEU A 13 -3.26 1.63 -15.17
N ALA A 14 -4.45 1.42 -15.72
CA ALA A 14 -4.91 2.18 -16.87
C ALA A 14 -4.96 3.69 -16.53
N LEU A 15 -4.87 4.54 -17.54
CA LEU A 15 -4.84 6.01 -17.36
C LEU A 15 -6.06 6.49 -16.57
N ALA A 16 -7.25 6.03 -16.94
CA ALA A 16 -8.50 6.45 -16.30
C ALA A 16 -8.54 6.10 -14.80
N ASP A 17 -8.07 4.89 -14.44
CA ASP A 17 -8.05 4.43 -13.04
C ASP A 17 -7.02 5.23 -12.21
N ARG A 18 -5.86 5.52 -12.80
CA ARG A 18 -4.86 6.38 -12.17
C ARG A 18 -5.36 7.80 -11.96
N GLU A 19 -6.05 8.37 -12.95
CA GLU A 19 -6.67 9.70 -12.84
C GLU A 19 -7.78 9.73 -11.80
N PHE A 20 -8.60 8.68 -11.70
CA PHE A 20 -9.62 8.54 -10.68
C PHE A 20 -9.01 8.59 -9.27
N ILE A 21 -7.99 7.77 -9.00
CA ILE A 21 -7.30 7.75 -7.70
C ILE A 21 -6.65 9.11 -7.41
N ASN A 22 -5.90 9.66 -8.35
CA ASN A 22 -5.17 10.91 -8.15
C ASN A 22 -6.10 12.10 -7.92
N ARG A 23 -7.25 12.15 -8.58
CA ARG A 23 -8.26 13.19 -8.35
C ARG A 23 -8.72 13.20 -6.91
N ILE A 24 -9.09 12.04 -6.36
CA ILE A 24 -9.56 11.93 -4.97
C ILE A 24 -8.41 12.26 -4.00
N ARG A 25 -7.22 11.74 -4.24
CA ARG A 25 -6.06 12.01 -3.39
C ARG A 25 -5.67 13.49 -3.38
N ASN A 26 -5.74 14.17 -4.51
CA ASN A 26 -5.41 15.60 -4.61
C ASN A 26 -6.34 16.45 -3.74
N GLU A 27 -7.58 16.05 -3.56
CA GLU A 27 -8.58 16.77 -2.77
C GLU A 27 -8.62 16.34 -1.30
N HIS A 28 -8.36 15.06 -1.01
CA HIS A 28 -8.67 14.44 0.27
C HIS A 28 -7.52 13.68 0.95
N ASP A 29 -6.34 13.62 0.34
CA ASP A 29 -5.15 12.96 0.92
C ASP A 29 -3.98 13.95 1.09
N LEU A 30 -4.30 15.14 1.58
CA LEU A 30 -3.34 16.24 1.69
C LEU A 30 -2.07 15.89 2.49
N PRO A 31 -2.15 15.11 3.59
CA PRO A 31 -0.95 14.75 4.36
C PRO A 31 0.03 13.85 3.59
N TYR A 32 -0.48 12.98 2.70
CA TYR A 32 0.34 11.90 2.12
C TYR A 32 0.44 11.89 0.60
N ARG A 33 -0.39 12.66 -0.13
CA ARG A 33 -0.37 12.68 -1.61
C ARG A 33 1.01 12.98 -2.20
N ASP A 34 1.79 13.84 -1.53
CA ASP A 34 3.13 14.25 -1.96
C ASP A 34 4.25 13.44 -1.26
N VAL A 35 3.89 12.61 -0.29
CA VAL A 35 4.82 11.75 0.45
C VAL A 35 5.09 10.45 -0.29
N VAL A 36 4.04 9.83 -0.84
CA VAL A 36 4.12 8.54 -1.51
C VAL A 36 3.05 8.42 -2.60
N LYS A 37 3.39 7.78 -3.73
CA LYS A 37 2.45 7.46 -4.82
C LYS A 37 1.37 6.48 -4.33
N PRO A 38 0.22 6.34 -5.04
CA PRO A 38 -0.74 5.27 -4.77
C PRO A 38 -0.06 3.89 -4.74
N HIS A 39 -0.27 3.12 -3.68
CA HIS A 39 0.43 1.87 -3.45
C HIS A 39 -0.34 0.91 -2.53
N PHE A 40 0.04 -0.35 -2.56
CA PHE A 40 -0.20 -1.28 -1.47
C PHE A 40 1.03 -1.32 -0.57
N THR A 41 0.87 -1.16 0.75
CA THR A 41 1.96 -1.35 1.70
C THR A 41 2.12 -2.84 1.97
N MET A 42 3.22 -3.43 1.52
CA MET A 42 3.48 -4.86 1.65
C MET A 42 4.32 -5.19 2.89
N VAL A 43 5.21 -4.29 3.30
CA VAL A 43 5.91 -4.33 4.60
C VAL A 43 5.87 -2.94 5.19
N PHE A 44 5.30 -2.83 6.39
CA PHE A 44 5.28 -1.59 7.15
C PHE A 44 6.68 -1.18 7.59
N SER A 45 6.84 0.02 8.12
CA SER A 45 8.14 0.56 8.46
C SER A 45 8.93 -0.41 9.33
N CYS A 46 10.09 -0.80 8.83
CA CYS A 46 11.02 -1.71 9.47
C CYS A 46 12.33 -0.98 9.73
N ASP A 47 12.80 -1.03 10.95
CA ASP A 47 14.11 -0.54 11.37
C ASP A 47 14.97 -1.71 11.87
N GLN A 48 16.24 -1.44 12.17
CA GLN A 48 17.20 -2.43 12.71
C GLN A 48 17.47 -3.62 11.77
N VAL A 49 17.33 -3.41 10.47
CA VAL A 49 17.75 -4.34 9.43
C VAL A 49 18.67 -3.58 8.47
N GLU A 50 19.79 -4.19 8.10
CA GLU A 50 20.72 -3.59 7.15
C GLU A 50 20.09 -3.50 5.75
N ASP A 51 20.28 -2.38 5.07
CA ASP A 51 19.66 -2.07 3.77
C ASP A 51 19.90 -3.19 2.73
N GLN A 52 21.11 -3.74 2.67
CA GLN A 52 21.46 -4.78 1.71
C GLN A 52 20.76 -6.11 2.00
N ASP A 53 20.66 -6.48 3.28
CA ASP A 53 19.99 -7.71 3.71
C ASP A 53 18.48 -7.61 3.45
N TYR A 54 17.89 -6.46 3.78
CA TYR A 54 16.49 -6.18 3.48
C TYR A 54 16.19 -6.28 1.98
N GLN A 55 16.99 -5.62 1.14
CA GLN A 55 16.83 -5.66 -0.32
C GLN A 55 17.02 -7.08 -0.87
N SER A 56 18.00 -7.83 -0.35
CA SER A 56 18.24 -9.20 -0.76
C SER A 56 17.06 -10.11 -0.45
N HIS A 57 16.48 -9.98 0.75
CA HIS A 57 15.28 -10.69 1.16
C HIS A 57 14.08 -10.39 0.25
N VAL A 58 13.79 -9.10 0.00
CA VAL A 58 12.68 -8.70 -0.88
C VAL A 58 12.90 -9.21 -2.31
N ARG A 59 14.14 -9.16 -2.80
CA ARG A 59 14.50 -9.68 -4.13
C ARG A 59 14.24 -11.19 -4.25
N GLU A 60 14.60 -11.98 -3.24
CA GLU A 60 14.36 -13.42 -3.24
C GLU A 60 12.88 -13.74 -3.28
N ILE A 61 12.08 -13.11 -2.41
CA ILE A 61 10.62 -13.29 -2.41
C ILE A 61 10.00 -12.87 -3.75
N SER A 62 10.47 -11.76 -4.33
CA SER A 62 9.97 -11.27 -5.63
C SER A 62 10.21 -12.27 -6.77
N ARG A 63 11.37 -12.93 -6.80
CA ARG A 63 11.71 -13.94 -7.85
C ARG A 63 10.77 -15.14 -7.82
N GLU A 64 10.30 -15.53 -6.67
CA GLU A 64 9.42 -16.68 -6.48
C GLU A 64 7.92 -16.33 -6.58
N ALA A 65 7.58 -15.04 -6.53
CA ALA A 65 6.21 -14.56 -6.67
C ALA A 65 5.83 -14.44 -8.15
N VAL A 66 4.56 -14.38 -8.42
CA VAL A 66 4.03 -14.09 -9.76
C VAL A 66 3.34 -12.74 -9.76
N PRO A 67 3.27 -12.02 -10.90
CA PRO A 67 2.45 -10.82 -11.01
C PRO A 67 1.01 -11.07 -10.55
N ILE A 68 0.45 -10.11 -9.81
CA ILE A 68 -0.87 -10.21 -9.21
C ILE A 68 -1.80 -9.22 -9.90
N THR A 69 -2.84 -9.71 -10.55
CA THR A 69 -3.95 -8.86 -11.00
C THR A 69 -4.90 -8.59 -9.85
N PHE A 70 -5.46 -7.39 -9.82
CA PHE A 70 -6.43 -7.01 -8.79
C PHE A 70 -7.56 -6.16 -9.36
N HIS A 71 -8.68 -6.14 -8.64
CA HIS A 71 -9.83 -5.31 -8.95
C HIS A 71 -10.44 -4.77 -7.66
N CYS A 72 -10.58 -3.44 -7.55
CA CYS A 72 -11.22 -2.76 -6.43
C CYS A 72 -12.58 -2.22 -6.87
N ARG A 73 -13.63 -2.68 -6.21
CA ARG A 73 -15.02 -2.22 -6.40
C ARG A 73 -15.68 -1.80 -5.09
N TYR A 74 -14.88 -1.71 -4.03
CA TYR A 74 -15.33 -1.37 -2.69
C TYR A 74 -14.38 -0.36 -2.04
N ALA A 75 -14.97 0.72 -1.50
CA ALA A 75 -14.28 1.68 -0.65
C ALA A 75 -14.57 1.33 0.82
N MET A 76 -13.51 1.22 1.60
CA MET A 76 -13.57 0.91 3.03
C MET A 76 -13.18 2.12 3.86
N LEU A 77 -13.93 2.39 4.91
CA LEU A 77 -13.56 3.37 5.92
C LEU A 77 -12.56 2.74 6.90
N GLY A 78 -11.43 3.38 7.09
CA GLY A 78 -10.43 3.03 8.10
C GLY A 78 -10.29 4.12 9.16
N ALA A 79 -9.72 3.78 10.29
CA ALA A 79 -9.38 4.72 11.35
C ALA A 79 -8.00 4.40 11.90
N ASP A 80 -7.38 5.40 12.50
CA ASP A 80 -6.16 5.26 13.28
C ASP A 80 -6.49 5.39 14.76
N ASP A 81 -5.87 4.57 15.59
CA ASP A 81 -6.10 4.60 17.04
C ASP A 81 -5.20 5.62 17.76
N GLU A 82 -4.05 5.96 17.14
CA GLU A 82 -3.05 6.87 17.73
C GLU A 82 -3.31 8.34 17.39
N VAL A 83 -3.86 8.60 16.19
CA VAL A 83 -4.17 9.95 15.71
C VAL A 83 -5.64 10.05 15.27
N PRO A 84 -6.29 11.22 15.44
CA PRO A 84 -7.71 11.38 15.12
C PRO A 84 -7.96 11.48 13.61
N LEU A 85 -7.38 10.57 12.82
CA LEU A 85 -7.53 10.50 11.39
C LEU A 85 -8.48 9.38 10.97
N ALA A 86 -9.18 9.61 9.89
CA ALA A 86 -9.96 8.61 9.18
C ALA A 86 -9.43 8.46 7.76
N TYR A 87 -9.47 7.25 7.27
CA TYR A 87 -8.96 6.89 5.95
C TYR A 87 -10.09 6.35 5.07
N VAL A 88 -9.99 6.60 3.78
CA VAL A 88 -10.79 5.88 2.78
C VAL A 88 -9.83 5.06 1.91
N PHE A 89 -10.05 3.76 1.89
CA PHE A 89 -9.25 2.78 1.21
C PHE A 89 -9.99 2.19 0.00
N LEU A 90 -9.30 1.98 -1.10
CA LEU A 90 -9.76 1.03 -2.12
C LEU A 90 -9.25 -0.36 -1.73
N VAL A 91 -10.17 -1.29 -1.52
CA VAL A 91 -9.86 -2.67 -1.14
C VAL A 91 -10.17 -3.60 -2.32
N PRO A 92 -9.22 -4.43 -2.74
CA PRO A 92 -9.46 -5.37 -3.84
C PRO A 92 -10.39 -6.50 -3.40
N ASP A 93 -11.39 -6.80 -4.18
CA ASP A 93 -12.20 -8.02 -4.06
C ASP A 93 -11.65 -9.17 -4.93
N GLU A 94 -10.98 -8.84 -6.04
CA GLU A 94 -10.11 -9.77 -6.76
C GLU A 94 -8.64 -9.46 -6.47
N GLY A 95 -7.82 -10.48 -6.27
CA GLY A 95 -6.41 -10.33 -5.92
C GLY A 95 -6.14 -10.17 -4.41
N PHE A 96 -7.17 -10.00 -3.56
CA PHE A 96 -7.02 -9.86 -2.11
C PHE A 96 -6.17 -10.96 -1.49
N SER A 97 -6.52 -12.23 -1.75
CA SER A 97 -5.79 -13.37 -1.18
C SER A 97 -4.35 -13.45 -1.69
N ALA A 98 -4.13 -13.15 -2.97
CA ALA A 98 -2.78 -13.18 -3.54
C ALA A 98 -1.87 -12.09 -2.94
N LEU A 99 -2.39 -10.88 -2.74
CA LEU A 99 -1.67 -9.80 -2.06
C LEU A 99 -1.40 -10.15 -0.59
N SER A 100 -2.38 -10.73 0.11
CA SER A 100 -2.20 -11.15 1.50
C SER A 100 -1.14 -12.26 1.63
N LEU A 101 -1.15 -13.25 0.75
CA LEU A 101 -0.13 -14.30 0.74
C LEU A 101 1.26 -13.76 0.41
N LEU A 102 1.38 -12.76 -0.47
CA LEU A 102 2.65 -12.11 -0.75
C LEU A 102 3.16 -11.33 0.47
N HIS A 103 2.27 -10.60 1.16
CA HIS A 103 2.58 -9.96 2.43
C HIS A 103 3.11 -10.97 3.46
N ASP A 104 2.41 -12.08 3.67
CA ASP A 104 2.80 -13.09 4.64
C ASP A 104 4.17 -13.71 4.30
N ARG A 105 4.45 -13.94 3.02
CA ARG A 105 5.75 -14.41 2.55
C ARG A 105 6.88 -13.43 2.80
N LEU A 106 6.63 -12.12 2.68
CA LEU A 106 7.62 -11.09 3.01
C LEU A 106 7.99 -11.11 4.50
N TYR A 107 7.05 -11.45 5.37
CA TYR A 107 7.30 -11.58 6.81
C TYR A 107 7.78 -12.98 7.21
N THR A 108 8.64 -13.60 6.39
CA THR A 108 9.37 -14.82 6.71
C THR A 108 10.87 -14.53 6.91
N GLY A 109 11.62 -15.52 7.39
CA GLY A 109 13.08 -15.42 7.53
C GLY A 109 13.53 -14.13 8.23
N LEU A 110 14.24 -13.26 7.51
CA LEU A 110 14.80 -12.01 8.02
C LEU A 110 13.74 -11.09 8.67
N LEU A 111 12.55 -11.01 8.10
CA LEU A 111 11.49 -10.12 8.56
C LEU A 111 10.45 -10.79 9.45
N ALA A 112 10.58 -12.06 9.78
CA ALA A 112 9.60 -12.79 10.58
C ALA A 112 9.30 -12.12 11.93
N SER A 113 10.33 -11.61 12.61
CA SER A 113 10.20 -10.92 13.91
C SER A 113 9.66 -9.49 13.79
N LYS A 114 9.47 -8.98 12.59
CA LYS A 114 8.98 -7.62 12.32
C LYS A 114 7.49 -7.59 11.97
N LEU A 115 6.84 -8.74 11.92
CA LEU A 115 5.40 -8.83 11.65
C LEU A 115 4.61 -8.07 12.72
N ARG A 116 3.78 -7.15 12.27
CA ARG A 116 2.91 -6.31 13.09
C ARG A 116 1.57 -7.02 13.31
N LEU A 117 1.49 -7.87 14.36
CA LEU A 117 0.24 -8.56 14.74
C LEU A 117 -0.76 -7.65 15.46
N ASP A 118 -0.36 -6.45 15.83
CA ASP A 118 -1.21 -5.39 16.36
C ASP A 118 -2.00 -4.66 15.26
N LEU A 119 -1.65 -4.89 13.98
CA LEU A 119 -2.35 -4.37 12.82
C LEU A 119 -2.86 -5.52 11.97
N GLU A 120 -4.17 -5.57 11.73
CA GLU A 120 -4.73 -6.49 10.74
C GLU A 120 -4.29 -6.08 9.34
N PHE A 121 -3.71 -7.01 8.59
CA PHE A 121 -3.35 -6.74 7.22
C PHE A 121 -4.56 -6.81 6.30
N ILE A 122 -4.92 -5.68 5.75
CA ILE A 122 -5.92 -5.55 4.69
C ILE A 122 -5.21 -4.90 3.50
N PRO A 123 -4.99 -5.61 2.37
CA PRO A 123 -4.41 -4.99 1.19
C PRO A 123 -5.31 -3.86 0.69
N HIS A 124 -4.75 -2.65 0.59
CA HIS A 124 -5.52 -1.48 0.19
C HIS A 124 -4.65 -0.39 -0.46
N ILE A 125 -5.30 0.47 -1.21
CA ILE A 125 -4.74 1.73 -1.69
C ILE A 125 -5.45 2.86 -0.96
N THR A 126 -4.72 3.65 -0.16
CA THR A 126 -5.28 4.83 0.50
C THR A 126 -5.57 5.93 -0.52
N ILE A 127 -6.80 6.45 -0.51
CA ILE A 127 -7.24 7.51 -1.42
C ILE A 127 -7.66 8.79 -0.70
N ALA A 128 -7.92 8.73 0.60
CA ALA A 128 -8.21 9.89 1.43
C ALA A 128 -7.70 9.71 2.87
N THR A 129 -7.25 10.83 3.46
CA THR A 129 -6.81 10.94 4.85
C THR A 129 -7.39 12.23 5.42
N LEU A 130 -8.28 12.13 6.38
CA LEU A 130 -9.17 13.20 6.83
C LEU A 130 -9.28 13.25 8.35
N GLU A 131 -9.33 14.45 8.92
CA GLU A 131 -9.62 14.66 10.34
C GLU A 131 -11.13 14.53 10.62
N ASP A 132 -11.97 14.96 9.68
CA ASP A 132 -13.42 14.85 9.79
C ASP A 132 -13.90 13.44 9.45
N ARG A 133 -14.17 12.65 10.49
CA ARG A 133 -14.66 11.27 10.38
C ARG A 133 -16.03 11.16 9.71
N ALA A 134 -16.90 12.17 9.91
CA ALA A 134 -18.23 12.17 9.28
C ALA A 134 -18.12 12.44 7.79
N PHE A 135 -17.25 13.36 7.40
CA PHE A 135 -16.94 13.60 5.98
C PHE A 135 -16.28 12.38 5.32
N ALA A 136 -15.32 11.73 5.99
CA ALA A 136 -14.68 10.52 5.50
C ALA A 136 -15.71 9.40 5.26
N LYS A 137 -16.63 9.20 6.21
CA LYS A 137 -17.75 8.24 6.06
C LYS A 137 -18.64 8.61 4.88
N GLY A 138 -19.02 9.87 4.75
CA GLY A 138 -19.84 10.34 3.63
C GLY A 138 -19.15 10.19 2.27
N LEU A 139 -17.83 10.40 2.20
CA LEU A 139 -17.05 10.15 0.98
C LEU A 139 -17.05 8.67 0.61
N CYS A 140 -16.80 7.81 1.59
CA CYS A 140 -16.81 6.36 1.42
C CYS A 140 -18.18 5.86 0.91
N ASP A 141 -19.28 6.33 1.52
CA ASP A 141 -20.65 5.98 1.11
C ASP A 141 -20.93 6.42 -0.33
N ARG A 142 -20.62 7.67 -0.68
CA ARG A 142 -20.84 8.18 -2.05
C ARG A 142 -20.07 7.39 -3.10
N LEU A 143 -18.85 6.94 -2.80
CA LEU A 143 -18.07 6.09 -3.71
C LEU A 143 -18.75 4.74 -3.92
N ASN A 144 -19.21 4.11 -2.84
CA ASN A 144 -19.86 2.81 -2.90
C ASN A 144 -21.25 2.88 -3.57
N ASP A 145 -22.04 3.92 -3.28
CA ASP A 145 -23.36 4.14 -3.88
C ASP A 145 -23.27 4.48 -5.37
N GLY A 146 -22.28 5.29 -5.75
CA GLY A 146 -22.06 5.65 -7.15
C GLY A 146 -21.46 4.53 -7.99
N GLY A 147 -20.85 3.55 -7.34
CA GLY A 147 -20.09 2.48 -7.97
C GLY A 147 -18.80 3.01 -8.63
N PHE A 148 -17.76 2.24 -8.51
CA PHE A 148 -16.50 2.46 -9.21
C PHE A 148 -15.85 1.13 -9.54
N SER A 149 -14.88 1.16 -10.43
CA SER A 149 -14.12 -0.01 -10.85
C SER A 149 -12.70 0.43 -11.14
N VAL A 150 -11.77 -0.02 -10.33
CA VAL A 150 -10.33 0.22 -10.50
C VAL A 150 -9.64 -1.12 -10.62
N ALA A 151 -9.01 -1.37 -11.76
CA ALA A 151 -8.30 -2.62 -12.03
C ALA A 151 -6.84 -2.37 -12.38
N GLY A 152 -5.99 -3.32 -12.05
CA GLY A 152 -4.57 -3.23 -12.36
C GLY A 152 -3.80 -4.48 -12.03
N SER A 153 -2.48 -4.35 -12.04
CA SER A 153 -1.57 -5.41 -11.62
C SER A 153 -0.49 -4.89 -10.68
N VAL A 154 0.00 -5.78 -9.84
CA VAL A 154 1.23 -5.62 -9.08
C VAL A 154 2.29 -6.47 -9.77
N ASP A 155 3.24 -5.81 -10.43
CA ASP A 155 4.26 -6.46 -11.26
C ASP A 155 5.65 -6.41 -10.62
N SER A 156 5.80 -5.65 -9.54
CA SER A 156 7.06 -5.47 -8.81
C SER A 156 6.85 -5.06 -7.37
N LEU A 157 7.87 -5.28 -6.55
CA LEU A 157 8.01 -4.74 -5.21
C LEU A 157 9.11 -3.67 -5.19
N THR A 158 8.84 -2.56 -4.53
CA THR A 158 9.80 -1.46 -4.37
C THR A 158 10.16 -1.31 -2.89
N VAL A 159 11.45 -1.38 -2.61
CA VAL A 159 12.00 -1.00 -1.31
C VAL A 159 12.18 0.51 -1.30
N GLY A 160 11.61 1.17 -0.32
CA GLY A 160 11.71 2.61 -0.12
C GLY A 160 12.10 2.98 1.30
N ALA A 161 12.59 4.18 1.49
CA ALA A 161 12.85 4.78 2.79
C ALA A 161 12.17 6.14 2.92
N LEU A 162 11.70 6.47 4.12
CA LEU A 162 11.16 7.80 4.41
C LEU A 162 12.32 8.76 4.68
N GLU A 163 12.56 9.69 3.76
CA GLU A 163 13.59 10.71 3.84
C GLU A 163 12.97 12.09 3.52
N ALA A 164 13.27 13.08 4.33
CA ALA A 164 12.75 14.44 4.16
C ALA A 164 11.22 14.48 3.90
N ASN A 165 10.47 13.69 4.65
CA ASN A 165 9.01 13.56 4.54
C ASN A 165 8.51 13.07 3.17
N ARG A 166 9.32 12.25 2.48
CA ARG A 166 8.94 11.57 1.22
C ARG A 166 9.51 10.17 1.20
N ILE A 167 8.80 9.26 0.57
CA ILE A 167 9.36 7.94 0.28
C ILE A 167 10.30 8.08 -0.91
N GLN A 168 11.56 7.73 -0.67
CA GLN A 168 12.59 7.60 -1.71
C GLN A 168 12.67 6.13 -2.10
N ASP A 169 12.41 5.84 -3.37
CA ASP A 169 12.54 4.50 -3.92
C ASP A 169 14.04 4.12 -3.98
N ILE A 170 14.45 3.04 -3.32
CA ILE A 170 15.84 2.56 -3.24
C ILE A 170 16.10 1.51 -4.31
N ALA A 171 15.21 0.52 -4.41
CA ALA A 171 15.34 -0.59 -5.36
C ALA A 171 13.97 -1.15 -5.72
N THR A 172 13.82 -1.59 -6.97
CA THR A 172 12.59 -2.23 -7.46
C THR A 172 12.92 -3.61 -8.01
N PHE A 173 12.15 -4.61 -7.62
CA PHE A 173 12.32 -6.01 -7.97
C PHE A 173 11.08 -6.52 -8.69
N PRO A 174 11.17 -6.89 -9.98
CA PRO A 174 10.06 -7.50 -10.71
C PRO A 174 9.64 -8.82 -10.08
N LEU A 175 8.34 -9.12 -10.13
CA LEU A 175 7.81 -10.42 -9.71
C LEU A 175 8.05 -11.46 -10.82
N GLY A 176 8.49 -12.66 -10.43
CA GLY A 176 8.65 -13.81 -11.34
C GLY A 176 9.87 -13.74 -12.28
N ARG A 177 10.91 -12.96 -11.95
CA ARG A 177 12.11 -12.82 -12.76
C ARG A 177 13.39 -12.94 -11.94
#